data_f694fa76e59f28dc906332c93cb95995
#
_entry.id   f694fa76e59f28dc906332c93cb95995
#
_cell.length_a   1.000
_cell.length_b   1.000
_cell.length_c   1.000
_cell.angle_alpha   90.00
_cell.angle_beta   90.00
_cell.angle_gamma   90.00
#
_symmetry.space_group_name_H-M   'P 1'
#
loop_
_entity.id
_entity.type
_entity.pdbx_description
1 polymer ?
#
loop_
_entity_poly.entity_id
_entity_poly.type
_entity_poly.pdbx_seq_one_letter_code
_entity_poly.pdbx_strand_id
1 'polypeptide(L)'
;MFRQFYNMGKNPFSKGLSCADAFKTDDLAQVHARLDHLSRVGGIGLLTADPGTGKTFAARTWADRLNPNTTKLVYMCMSTLTNNDFYRQLARGFGIQMAYKKCDLFRDIQECVRSLACERRMRVVVVIDEAHMLHTSVLRDLQMLTNFEMDSKDYLSVVLVGHSVLAQQLSRQPYESLRQRLVVTYRMQGLGEAAARDYVRSMLARSGADPDLFDDAALAAAHGSCGGSIRRLNSIVTNALTIGAQQKSMHIDAEMVRSATEELSLF
;
A
#
# COMPACT_ATOMS: atom_id res chain seq x y z
N MET A 1 20.96 -16.36 13.31
CA MET A 1 20.95 -17.73 13.81
C MET A 1 20.13 -18.65 12.89
N PHE A 2 18.82 -18.51 12.73
CA PHE A 2 17.99 -19.38 11.85
C PHE A 2 18.41 -19.37 10.36
N ARG A 3 18.88 -18.24 9.82
CA ARG A 3 19.33 -18.14 8.41
C ARG A 3 20.45 -19.11 8.07
N GLN A 4 21.45 -19.22 8.92
CA GLN A 4 22.57 -20.17 8.72
C GLN A 4 22.12 -21.59 8.89
N PHE A 5 21.21 -21.85 9.83
CA PHE A 5 20.68 -23.19 10.10
C PHE A 5 19.88 -23.75 8.93
N TYR A 6 19.02 -22.90 8.29
CA TYR A 6 18.20 -23.29 7.14
C TYR A 6 18.82 -22.91 5.78
N ASN A 7 20.09 -22.60 5.73
CA ASN A 7 20.82 -22.29 4.48
C ASN A 7 20.26 -21.09 3.68
N MET A 8 19.69 -20.10 4.38
CA MET A 8 19.07 -18.93 3.76
C MET A 8 20.11 -17.85 3.46
N GLY A 9 20.22 -17.42 2.20
CA GLY A 9 21.08 -16.29 1.81
C GLY A 9 20.62 -14.96 2.42
N LYS A 10 19.29 -14.71 2.47
CA LYS A 10 18.66 -13.52 3.08
C LYS A 10 17.42 -13.91 3.87
N ASN A 11 16.95 -13.03 4.78
CA ASN A 11 15.63 -13.22 5.39
C ASN A 11 14.54 -12.82 4.38
N PRO A 12 13.76 -13.78 3.84
CA PRO A 12 12.78 -13.49 2.81
C PRO A 12 11.54 -12.77 3.35
N PHE A 13 11.33 -12.78 4.67
CA PHE A 13 10.17 -12.18 5.35
C PHE A 13 10.46 -10.78 5.90
N SER A 14 11.60 -10.19 5.54
CA SER A 14 11.99 -8.83 5.95
C SER A 14 11.25 -7.74 5.17
N LYS A 15 11.21 -6.50 5.74
CA LYS A 15 10.57 -5.34 5.10
C LYS A 15 11.23 -4.86 3.81
N GLY A 16 12.45 -5.29 3.51
CA GLY A 16 13.27 -4.81 2.39
C GLY A 16 13.05 -5.56 1.07
N LEU A 17 11.92 -6.21 0.86
CA LEU A 17 11.61 -6.88 -0.41
C LEU A 17 11.62 -5.89 -1.57
N SER A 18 12.39 -6.24 -2.61
CA SER A 18 12.35 -5.55 -3.89
C SER A 18 10.97 -5.69 -4.55
N CYS A 19 10.53 -4.66 -5.26
CA CYS A 19 9.30 -4.75 -6.04
C CYS A 19 9.40 -5.80 -7.16
N ALA A 20 10.59 -6.08 -7.66
CA ALA A 20 10.84 -7.15 -8.63
C ALA A 20 10.60 -8.55 -8.03
N ASP A 21 10.80 -8.71 -6.73
CA ASP A 21 10.57 -9.95 -5.98
C ASP A 21 9.14 -10.08 -5.44
N ALA A 22 8.23 -9.21 -5.86
CA ALA A 22 6.84 -9.23 -5.39
C ALA A 22 6.18 -10.59 -5.69
N PHE A 23 5.56 -11.17 -4.68
CA PHE A 23 4.70 -12.35 -4.87
C PHE A 23 3.41 -11.90 -5.55
N LYS A 24 3.07 -12.55 -6.66
CA LYS A 24 1.87 -12.19 -7.44
C LYS A 24 0.63 -12.73 -6.75
N THR A 25 -0.26 -11.83 -6.37
CA THR A 25 -1.58 -12.13 -5.82
C THR A 25 -2.66 -11.52 -6.70
N ASP A 26 -3.88 -12.05 -6.60
CA ASP A 26 -5.03 -11.46 -7.30
C ASP A 26 -5.28 -10.03 -6.82
N ASP A 27 -5.17 -9.76 -5.52
CA ASP A 27 -5.27 -8.41 -4.96
C ASP A 27 -4.28 -7.45 -5.62
N LEU A 28 -3.01 -7.86 -5.78
CA LEU A 28 -1.98 -7.03 -6.42
C LEU A 28 -2.32 -6.73 -7.88
N ALA A 29 -2.77 -7.75 -8.62
CA ALA A 29 -3.19 -7.59 -10.02
C ALA A 29 -4.40 -6.66 -10.15
N GLN A 30 -5.40 -6.81 -9.27
CA GLN A 30 -6.58 -5.98 -9.22
C GLN A 30 -6.27 -4.51 -8.87
N VAL A 31 -5.37 -4.27 -7.90
CA VAL A 31 -4.90 -2.92 -7.56
C VAL A 31 -4.21 -2.29 -8.76
N HIS A 32 -3.27 -2.99 -9.39
CA HIS A 32 -2.53 -2.47 -10.55
C HIS A 32 -3.47 -2.10 -11.70
N ALA A 33 -4.39 -2.98 -12.06
CA ALA A 33 -5.35 -2.72 -13.15
C ALA A 33 -6.21 -1.48 -12.89
N ARG A 34 -6.68 -1.29 -11.64
CA ARG A 34 -7.50 -0.14 -11.25
C ARG A 34 -6.71 1.16 -11.22
N LEU A 35 -5.48 1.13 -10.70
CA LEU A 35 -4.62 2.31 -10.67
C LEU A 35 -4.16 2.69 -12.08
N ASP A 36 -3.91 1.71 -12.96
CA ASP A 36 -3.64 1.97 -14.38
C ASP A 36 -4.85 2.64 -15.06
N HIS A 37 -6.07 2.17 -14.78
CA HIS A 37 -7.29 2.81 -15.27
C HIS A 37 -7.42 4.24 -14.77
N LEU A 38 -7.33 4.44 -13.44
CA LEU A 38 -7.42 5.76 -12.81
C LEU A 38 -6.40 6.75 -13.39
N SER A 39 -5.14 6.30 -13.57
CA SER A 39 -4.07 7.15 -14.10
C SER A 39 -4.32 7.64 -15.53
N ARG A 40 -5.22 6.99 -16.28
CA ARG A 40 -5.59 7.40 -17.67
C ARG A 40 -6.80 8.30 -17.69
N VAL A 41 -7.77 8.05 -16.81
CA VAL A 41 -9.06 8.76 -16.79
C VAL A 41 -8.98 10.01 -15.94
N GLY A 42 -8.17 10.02 -14.90
CA GLY A 42 -8.16 11.07 -13.88
C GLY A 42 -9.18 10.82 -12.78
N GLY A 43 -9.32 11.78 -11.86
CA GLY A 43 -10.25 11.69 -10.74
C GLY A 43 -9.65 11.07 -9.48
N ILE A 44 -10.50 10.52 -8.60
CA ILE A 44 -10.10 10.02 -7.29
C ILE A 44 -10.29 8.50 -7.20
N GLY A 45 -9.27 7.81 -6.72
CA GLY A 45 -9.31 6.38 -6.40
C GLY A 45 -9.19 6.13 -4.90
N LEU A 46 -9.91 5.14 -4.41
CA LEU A 46 -9.90 4.70 -3.02
C LEU A 46 -9.40 3.27 -2.92
N LEU A 47 -8.24 3.08 -2.30
CA LEU A 47 -7.67 1.77 -1.99
C LEU A 47 -7.68 1.56 -0.48
N THR A 48 -8.49 0.62 -0.01
CA THR A 48 -8.59 0.31 1.41
C THR A 48 -8.22 -1.13 1.70
N ALA A 49 -7.75 -1.38 2.90
CA ALA A 49 -7.55 -2.72 3.43
C ALA A 49 -7.26 -2.66 4.94
N ASP A 50 -7.27 -3.81 5.57
CA ASP A 50 -6.90 -3.92 6.97
C ASP A 50 -5.38 -3.77 7.17
N PRO A 51 -4.92 -3.49 8.40
CA PRO A 51 -3.50 -3.31 8.69
C PRO A 51 -2.64 -4.51 8.28
N GLY A 52 -1.51 -4.24 7.60
CA GLY A 52 -0.55 -5.29 7.26
C GLY A 52 -0.88 -6.15 6.04
N THR A 53 -1.96 -5.87 5.30
CA THR A 53 -2.35 -6.60 4.09
C THR A 53 -1.51 -6.27 2.85
N GLY A 54 -0.65 -5.23 2.91
CA GLY A 54 0.23 -4.87 1.81
C GLY A 54 -0.21 -3.69 0.94
N LYS A 55 -1.13 -2.81 1.41
CA LYS A 55 -1.61 -1.61 0.67
C LYS A 55 -0.48 -0.74 0.11
N THR A 56 0.41 -0.29 1.00
CA THR A 56 1.58 0.53 0.64
C THR A 56 2.50 -0.19 -0.34
N PHE A 57 2.67 -1.51 -0.16
CA PHE A 57 3.47 -2.33 -1.06
C PHE A 57 2.83 -2.42 -2.45
N ALA A 58 1.52 -2.62 -2.54
CA ALA A 58 0.80 -2.65 -3.80
C ALA A 58 0.87 -1.30 -4.54
N ALA A 59 0.69 -0.19 -3.83
CA ALA A 59 0.85 1.14 -4.40
C ALA A 59 2.29 1.40 -4.89
N ARG A 60 3.31 0.95 -4.12
CA ARG A 60 4.73 1.09 -4.47
C ARG A 60 5.08 0.26 -5.70
N THR A 61 4.68 -1.01 -5.75
CA THR A 61 4.97 -1.88 -6.90
C THR A 61 4.27 -1.40 -8.17
N TRP A 62 3.12 -0.77 -8.06
CA TRP A 62 2.48 -0.09 -9.18
C TRP A 62 3.28 1.15 -9.61
N ALA A 63 3.68 1.98 -8.65
CA ALA A 63 4.44 3.21 -8.89
C ALA A 63 5.78 2.94 -9.61
N ASP A 64 6.49 1.88 -9.21
CA ASP A 64 7.77 1.48 -9.81
C ASP A 64 7.66 1.05 -11.29
N ARG A 65 6.44 0.71 -11.76
CA ARG A 65 6.18 0.36 -13.17
C ARG A 65 5.88 1.57 -14.05
N LEU A 66 5.64 2.73 -13.44
CA LEU A 66 5.31 3.93 -14.20
C LEU A 66 6.55 4.48 -14.90
N ASN A 67 6.36 4.90 -16.16
CA ASN A 67 7.42 5.60 -16.88
C ASN A 67 7.50 7.07 -16.40
N PRO A 68 8.61 7.50 -15.79
CA PRO A 68 8.76 8.86 -15.25
C PRO A 68 8.73 9.96 -16.34
N ASN A 69 8.98 9.60 -17.60
CA ASN A 69 8.91 10.55 -18.71
C ASN A 69 7.47 10.86 -19.16
N THR A 70 6.52 9.97 -18.84
CA THR A 70 5.11 10.12 -19.22
C THR A 70 4.17 10.30 -18.04
N THR A 71 4.70 10.12 -16.81
CA THR A 71 3.88 10.21 -15.60
C THR A 71 4.63 10.92 -14.50
N LYS A 72 4.10 12.02 -14.01
CA LYS A 72 4.55 12.69 -12.78
C LYS A 72 3.84 12.06 -11.60
N LEU A 73 4.59 11.34 -10.79
CA LEU A 73 4.10 10.76 -9.55
C LEU A 73 4.56 11.59 -8.36
N VAL A 74 3.62 11.92 -7.46
CA VAL A 74 3.89 12.50 -6.14
C VAL A 74 3.39 11.52 -5.09
N TYR A 75 4.28 11.02 -4.24
CA TYR A 75 3.92 10.17 -3.11
C TYR A 75 3.96 10.96 -1.81
N MET A 76 2.89 10.86 -1.04
CA MET A 76 2.74 11.49 0.27
C MET A 76 2.39 10.42 1.30
N CYS A 77 3.24 10.27 2.32
CA CYS A 77 2.93 9.49 3.51
C CYS A 77 2.68 10.49 4.66
N MET A 78 1.45 10.55 5.13
CA MET A 78 0.99 11.62 6.02
C MET A 78 0.66 11.07 7.39
N SER A 79 1.15 11.74 8.39
CA SER A 79 0.57 11.77 9.73
C SER A 79 -0.22 13.08 9.90
N THR A 80 -0.88 13.27 11.03
CA THR A 80 -1.71 14.44 11.36
C THR A 80 -1.11 15.79 10.91
N LEU A 81 -1.56 16.32 9.78
CA LEU A 81 -1.14 17.62 9.26
C LEU A 81 -2.29 18.61 9.26
N THR A 82 -1.95 19.89 9.46
CA THR A 82 -2.87 21.00 9.17
C THR A 82 -3.12 21.08 7.65
N ASN A 83 -4.22 21.73 7.25
CA ASN A 83 -4.49 21.97 5.83
C ASN A 83 -3.33 22.66 5.10
N ASN A 84 -2.70 23.63 5.75
CA ASN A 84 -1.60 24.37 5.16
C ASN A 84 -0.37 23.48 4.95
N ASP A 85 -0.08 22.60 5.90
CA ASP A 85 1.04 21.66 5.79
C ASP A 85 0.79 20.62 4.69
N PHE A 86 -0.45 20.19 4.52
CA PHE A 86 -0.84 19.32 3.39
C PHE A 86 -0.48 19.97 2.05
N TYR A 87 -0.92 21.21 1.81
CA TYR A 87 -0.63 21.92 0.56
C TYR A 87 0.86 22.20 0.38
N ARG A 88 1.57 22.52 1.46
CA ARG A 88 3.04 22.66 1.41
C ARG A 88 3.75 21.39 1.01
N GLN A 89 3.36 20.26 1.57
CA GLN A 89 3.96 18.97 1.19
C GLN A 89 3.62 18.60 -0.25
N LEU A 90 2.40 18.84 -0.68
CA LEU A 90 1.98 18.61 -2.06
C LEU A 90 2.79 19.49 -3.04
N ALA A 91 2.92 20.79 -2.75
CA ALA A 91 3.73 21.72 -3.54
C ALA A 91 5.20 21.27 -3.60
N ARG A 92 5.75 20.82 -2.46
CA ARG A 92 7.11 20.25 -2.42
C ARG A 92 7.26 19.01 -3.31
N GLY A 93 6.27 18.13 -3.31
CA GLY A 93 6.24 16.93 -4.16
C GLY A 93 6.24 17.27 -5.67
N PHE A 94 5.62 18.37 -6.04
CA PHE A 94 5.65 18.91 -7.40
C PHE A 94 6.93 19.70 -7.72
N GLY A 95 7.72 20.07 -6.71
CA GLY A 95 8.89 20.94 -6.87
C GLY A 95 8.55 22.42 -7.02
N ILE A 96 7.38 22.83 -6.50
CA ILE A 96 6.89 24.22 -6.52
C ILE A 96 7.52 24.99 -5.36
N GLN A 97 7.83 26.26 -5.59
CA GLN A 97 8.30 27.16 -4.54
C GLN A 97 7.23 27.33 -3.45
N MET A 98 7.67 27.34 -2.19
CA MET A 98 6.77 27.41 -1.04
C MET A 98 6.16 28.79 -0.88
N ALA A 99 4.85 28.90 -1.09
CA ALA A 99 4.09 30.08 -0.70
C ALA A 99 3.62 29.99 0.76
N TYR A 100 3.35 31.14 1.37
CA TYR A 100 2.89 31.22 2.76
C TYR A 100 1.41 30.87 2.90
N LYS A 101 0.58 31.38 1.97
CA LYS A 101 -0.87 31.24 2.02
C LYS A 101 -1.34 29.98 1.27
N LYS A 102 -2.33 29.30 1.83
CA LYS A 102 -2.98 28.12 1.22
C LYS A 102 -3.53 28.42 -0.17
N CYS A 103 -4.13 29.58 -0.38
CA CYS A 103 -4.72 29.95 -1.67
C CYS A 103 -3.67 30.07 -2.79
N ASP A 104 -2.48 30.57 -2.47
CA ASP A 104 -1.39 30.65 -3.44
C ASP A 104 -0.85 29.26 -3.76
N LEU A 105 -0.62 28.42 -2.72
CA LEU A 105 -0.22 27.01 -2.91
C LEU A 105 -1.24 26.25 -3.77
N PHE A 106 -2.52 26.43 -3.50
CA PHE A 106 -3.60 25.77 -4.27
C PHE A 106 -3.53 26.16 -5.75
N ARG A 107 -3.45 27.47 -6.03
CA ARG A 107 -3.34 27.99 -7.40
C ARG A 107 -2.08 27.47 -8.10
N ASP A 108 -0.94 27.57 -7.45
CA ASP A 108 0.35 27.19 -8.02
C ASP A 108 0.41 25.67 -8.31
N ILE A 109 -0.23 24.83 -7.48
CA ILE A 109 -0.39 23.39 -7.71
C ILE A 109 -1.28 23.14 -8.94
N GLN A 110 -2.43 23.82 -9.04
CA GLN A 110 -3.32 23.65 -10.20
C GLN A 110 -2.64 24.09 -11.50
N GLU A 111 -1.92 25.21 -11.51
CA GLU A 111 -1.14 25.67 -12.67
C GLU A 111 -0.05 24.66 -13.05
N CYS A 112 0.67 24.13 -12.08
CA CYS A 112 1.69 23.10 -12.32
C CYS A 112 1.08 21.81 -12.92
N VAL A 113 -0.03 21.34 -12.37
CA VAL A 113 -0.74 20.15 -12.87
C VAL A 113 -1.21 20.39 -14.32
N ARG A 114 -1.78 21.56 -14.58
CA ARG A 114 -2.24 21.94 -15.93
C ARG A 114 -1.10 22.00 -16.94
N SER A 115 0.03 22.64 -16.59
CA SER A 115 1.22 22.68 -17.45
C SER A 115 1.75 21.29 -17.73
N LEU A 116 1.86 20.42 -16.70
CA LEU A 116 2.31 19.03 -16.89
C LEU A 116 1.37 18.25 -17.82
N ALA A 117 0.05 18.40 -17.66
CA ALA A 117 -0.93 17.66 -18.44
C ALA A 117 -1.08 18.19 -19.88
N CYS A 118 -1.19 19.52 -20.05
CA CYS A 118 -1.51 20.11 -21.35
C CYS A 118 -0.25 20.33 -22.21
N GLU A 119 0.83 20.88 -21.63
CA GLU A 119 2.03 21.25 -22.37
C GLU A 119 2.98 20.05 -22.52
N ARG A 120 3.22 19.31 -21.42
CA ARG A 120 4.14 18.16 -21.41
C ARG A 120 3.45 16.83 -21.72
N ARG A 121 2.12 16.80 -21.80
CA ARG A 121 1.30 15.61 -22.05
C ARG A 121 1.60 14.47 -21.07
N MET A 122 1.89 14.81 -19.83
CA MET A 122 2.17 13.86 -18.76
C MET A 122 0.89 13.56 -17.98
N ARG A 123 0.74 12.32 -17.55
CA ARG A 123 -0.22 11.96 -16.51
C ARG A 123 0.29 12.46 -15.18
N VAL A 124 -0.58 13.02 -14.36
CA VAL A 124 -0.23 13.52 -13.03
C VAL A 124 -0.96 12.68 -11.98
N VAL A 125 -0.19 12.04 -11.12
CA VAL A 125 -0.73 11.15 -10.09
C VAL A 125 -0.19 11.55 -8.73
N VAL A 126 -1.09 11.69 -7.76
CA VAL A 126 -0.77 11.89 -6.34
C VAL A 126 -1.25 10.67 -5.57
N VAL A 127 -0.34 9.99 -4.88
CA VAL A 127 -0.67 8.89 -3.98
C VAL A 127 -0.56 9.40 -2.55
N ILE A 128 -1.65 9.34 -1.81
CA ILE A 128 -1.72 9.74 -0.40
C ILE A 128 -1.88 8.45 0.41
N ASP A 129 -0.80 8.04 1.05
CA ASP A 129 -0.81 6.87 1.94
C ASP A 129 -1.27 7.26 3.35
N GLU A 130 -1.83 6.30 4.09
CA GLU A 130 -2.46 6.50 5.40
C GLU A 130 -3.54 7.62 5.39
N ALA A 131 -4.28 7.72 4.28
CA ALA A 131 -5.26 8.78 4.04
C ALA A 131 -6.39 8.83 5.08
N HIS A 132 -6.59 7.79 5.89
CA HIS A 132 -7.52 7.78 7.01
C HIS A 132 -7.09 8.72 8.15
N MET A 133 -5.83 9.17 8.17
CA MET A 133 -5.30 10.15 9.11
C MET A 133 -5.51 11.60 8.65
N LEU A 134 -6.01 11.81 7.43
CA LEU A 134 -6.25 13.15 6.89
C LEU A 134 -7.37 13.86 7.66
N HIS A 135 -7.15 15.13 7.94
CA HIS A 135 -8.18 15.97 8.51
C HIS A 135 -9.38 16.10 7.56
N THR A 136 -10.59 16.18 8.10
CA THR A 136 -11.86 16.32 7.35
C THR A 136 -11.81 17.43 6.30
N SER A 137 -11.19 18.57 6.63
CA SER A 137 -11.07 19.70 5.72
C SER A 137 -10.18 19.42 4.51
N VAL A 138 -9.12 18.62 4.68
CA VAL A 138 -8.25 18.18 3.56
C VAL A 138 -9.03 17.26 2.62
N LEU A 139 -9.77 16.28 3.17
CA LEU A 139 -10.60 15.38 2.35
C LEU A 139 -11.64 16.16 1.53
N ARG A 140 -12.24 17.22 2.10
CA ARG A 140 -13.15 18.10 1.37
C ARG A 140 -12.45 18.94 0.30
N ASP A 141 -11.24 19.40 0.57
CA ASP A 141 -10.46 20.19 -0.38
C ASP A 141 -10.02 19.38 -1.61
N LEU A 142 -9.85 18.05 -1.48
CA LEU A 142 -9.42 17.20 -2.59
C LEU A 142 -10.38 17.26 -3.79
N GLN A 143 -11.68 17.41 -3.54
CA GLN A 143 -12.65 17.60 -4.62
C GLN A 143 -12.40 18.89 -5.42
N MET A 144 -11.97 19.95 -4.74
CA MET A 144 -11.66 21.23 -5.39
C MET A 144 -10.33 21.15 -6.13
N LEU A 145 -9.38 20.40 -5.57
CA LEU A 145 -8.06 20.21 -6.18
C LEU A 145 -8.12 19.44 -7.51
N THR A 146 -9.10 18.55 -7.65
CA THR A 146 -9.32 17.77 -8.89
C THR A 146 -10.24 18.49 -9.89
N ASN A 147 -10.78 19.66 -9.55
CA ASN A 147 -11.66 20.42 -10.42
C ASN A 147 -10.85 21.34 -11.35
N PHE A 148 -10.84 21.03 -12.63
CA PHE A 148 -10.19 21.83 -13.67
C PHE A 148 -11.23 22.27 -14.72
N GLU A 149 -11.04 23.48 -15.29
CA GLU A 149 -11.86 24.02 -16.38
C GLU A 149 -13.37 23.92 -16.11
N MET A 150 -13.82 24.40 -14.95
CA MET A 150 -15.22 24.32 -14.50
C MET A 150 -15.76 22.89 -14.49
N ASP A 151 -14.96 21.94 -14.02
CA ASP A 151 -15.28 20.50 -13.87
C ASP A 151 -15.46 19.74 -15.20
N SER A 152 -14.84 20.26 -16.27
CA SER A 152 -14.91 19.62 -17.59
C SER A 152 -13.68 18.76 -17.94
N LYS A 153 -12.62 18.82 -17.11
CA LYS A 153 -11.35 18.10 -17.32
C LYS A 153 -10.79 17.50 -16.06
N ASP A 154 -10.26 16.29 -16.17
CA ASP A 154 -9.60 15.55 -15.13
C ASP A 154 -8.09 15.42 -15.42
N TYR A 155 -7.31 16.43 -15.04
CA TYR A 155 -5.85 16.44 -15.25
C TYR A 155 -5.08 15.75 -14.14
N LEU A 156 -5.71 15.49 -13.00
CA LEU A 156 -5.09 14.96 -11.80
C LEU A 156 -5.76 13.65 -11.37
N SER A 157 -4.96 12.64 -11.13
CA SER A 157 -5.38 11.41 -10.44
C SER A 157 -4.94 11.46 -8.99
N VAL A 158 -5.85 11.27 -8.04
CA VAL A 158 -5.53 11.16 -6.61
C VAL A 158 -5.87 9.76 -6.12
N VAL A 159 -4.89 9.06 -5.57
CA VAL A 159 -5.07 7.73 -4.96
C VAL A 159 -5.06 7.88 -3.45
N LEU A 160 -6.18 7.63 -2.81
CA LEU A 160 -6.31 7.57 -1.35
C LEU A 160 -6.06 6.13 -0.91
N VAL A 161 -4.96 5.90 -0.21
CA VAL A 161 -4.62 4.59 0.36
C VAL A 161 -4.81 4.66 1.87
N GLY A 162 -5.60 3.76 2.44
CA GLY A 162 -5.86 3.81 3.87
C GLY A 162 -6.52 2.56 4.46
N HIS A 163 -6.84 2.62 5.74
CA HIS A 163 -7.58 1.56 6.44
C HIS A 163 -9.05 1.53 6.01
N SER A 164 -9.73 0.41 6.25
CA SER A 164 -11.16 0.22 5.99
C SER A 164 -12.04 1.30 6.64
N VAL A 165 -11.60 1.90 7.75
CA VAL A 165 -12.24 3.04 8.41
C VAL A 165 -12.38 4.26 7.47
N LEU A 166 -11.45 4.47 6.53
CA LEU A 166 -11.55 5.55 5.54
C LEU A 166 -12.80 5.40 4.65
N ALA A 167 -13.10 4.18 4.20
CA ALA A 167 -14.30 3.93 3.42
C ALA A 167 -15.57 4.23 4.22
N GLN A 168 -15.61 3.84 5.50
CA GLN A 168 -16.71 4.16 6.42
C GLN A 168 -16.83 5.68 6.66
N GLN A 169 -15.71 6.38 6.78
CA GLN A 169 -15.70 7.83 6.91
C GLN A 169 -16.28 8.50 5.65
N LEU A 170 -15.84 8.10 4.47
CA LEU A 170 -16.28 8.66 3.19
C LEU A 170 -17.75 8.29 2.86
N SER A 171 -18.33 7.28 3.48
CA SER A 171 -19.75 6.95 3.31
C SER A 171 -20.70 7.95 3.97
N ARG A 172 -20.20 8.80 4.87
CA ARG A 172 -21.01 9.80 5.58
C ARG A 172 -21.41 10.96 4.68
N GLN A 173 -22.55 11.58 4.96
CA GLN A 173 -23.12 12.69 4.19
C GLN A 173 -22.15 13.85 3.87
N PRO A 174 -21.28 14.32 4.80
CA PRO A 174 -20.37 15.43 4.51
C PRO A 174 -19.35 15.19 3.38
N TYR A 175 -19.21 13.94 2.93
CA TYR A 175 -18.26 13.54 1.87
C TYR A 175 -18.95 13.10 0.58
N GLU A 176 -20.25 13.38 0.43
CA GLU A 176 -21.01 12.96 -0.75
C GLU A 176 -20.40 13.47 -2.05
N SER A 177 -20.02 14.75 -2.11
CA SER A 177 -19.39 15.34 -3.29
C SER A 177 -18.02 14.70 -3.61
N LEU A 178 -17.24 14.34 -2.59
CA LEU A 178 -16.00 13.61 -2.80
C LEU A 178 -16.25 12.18 -3.30
N ARG A 179 -17.28 11.53 -2.73
CA ARG A 179 -17.66 10.16 -3.12
C ARG A 179 -18.13 10.09 -4.58
N GLN A 180 -18.85 11.10 -5.08
CA GLN A 180 -19.28 11.17 -6.48
C GLN A 180 -18.10 11.29 -7.47
N ARG A 181 -16.93 11.72 -6.99
CA ARG A 181 -15.68 11.79 -7.77
C ARG A 181 -14.79 10.56 -7.67
N LEU A 182 -15.24 9.53 -6.93
CA LEU A 182 -14.53 8.26 -6.85
C LEU A 182 -14.75 7.47 -8.14
N VAL A 183 -13.73 7.45 -8.98
CA VAL A 183 -13.70 6.67 -10.24
C VAL A 183 -13.41 5.21 -9.97
N VAL A 184 -12.55 4.95 -8.97
CA VAL A 184 -12.10 3.61 -8.60
C VAL A 184 -12.22 3.42 -7.10
N THR A 185 -12.80 2.29 -6.69
CA THR A 185 -12.80 1.85 -5.30
C THR A 185 -12.40 0.38 -5.24
N TYR A 186 -11.45 0.06 -4.39
CA TYR A 186 -11.04 -1.31 -4.17
C TYR A 186 -10.68 -1.57 -2.71
N ARG A 187 -11.17 -2.69 -2.18
CA ARG A 187 -10.80 -3.18 -0.85
C ARG A 187 -10.00 -4.47 -1.03
N MET A 188 -8.72 -4.43 -0.67
CA MET A 188 -7.88 -5.62 -0.63
C MET A 188 -8.34 -6.54 0.49
N GLN A 189 -8.37 -7.84 0.20
CA GLN A 189 -8.83 -8.86 1.14
C GLN A 189 -7.67 -9.45 1.97
N GLY A 190 -6.43 -9.29 1.49
CA GLY A 190 -5.26 -9.97 2.03
C GLY A 190 -5.09 -11.39 1.49
N LEU A 191 -4.18 -12.17 2.10
CA LEU A 191 -3.91 -13.52 1.64
C LEU A 191 -4.96 -14.50 2.15
N GLY A 192 -5.63 -15.20 1.23
CA GLY A 192 -6.37 -16.43 1.56
C GLY A 192 -5.41 -17.59 1.89
N GLU A 193 -5.94 -18.68 2.43
CA GLU A 193 -5.13 -19.81 2.93
C GLU A 193 -4.20 -20.41 1.87
N ALA A 194 -4.71 -20.72 0.69
CA ALA A 194 -3.91 -21.26 -0.40
C ALA A 194 -2.81 -20.28 -0.84
N ALA A 195 -3.16 -19.00 -1.03
CA ALA A 195 -2.21 -17.96 -1.40
C ALA A 195 -1.14 -17.72 -0.31
N ALA A 196 -1.50 -17.84 0.97
CA ALA A 196 -0.55 -17.73 2.07
C ALA A 196 0.45 -18.89 2.09
N ARG A 197 0.00 -20.11 1.82
CA ARG A 197 0.85 -21.30 1.66
C ARG A 197 1.84 -21.10 0.51
N ASP A 198 1.34 -20.76 -0.65
CA ASP A 198 2.17 -20.55 -1.86
C ASP A 198 3.15 -19.38 -1.64
N TYR A 199 2.72 -18.34 -0.95
CA TYR A 199 3.58 -17.21 -0.58
C TYR A 199 4.76 -17.67 0.28
N VAL A 200 4.52 -18.39 1.38
CA VAL A 200 5.58 -18.83 2.28
C VAL A 200 6.56 -19.76 1.56
N ARG A 201 6.06 -20.75 0.82
CA ARG A 201 6.90 -21.66 0.03
C ARG A 201 7.74 -20.93 -1.01
N SER A 202 7.13 -20.03 -1.77
CA SER A 202 7.85 -19.20 -2.75
C SER A 202 8.94 -18.34 -2.13
N MET A 203 8.68 -17.78 -0.95
CA MET A 203 9.66 -16.94 -0.25
C MET A 203 10.82 -17.76 0.31
N LEU A 204 10.56 -18.96 0.84
CA LEU A 204 11.59 -19.92 1.27
C LEU A 204 12.48 -20.33 0.09
N ALA A 205 11.89 -20.78 -1.02
CA ALA A 205 12.63 -21.17 -2.21
C ALA A 205 13.54 -20.05 -2.73
N ARG A 206 13.05 -18.82 -2.78
CA ARG A 206 13.84 -17.64 -3.19
C ARG A 206 14.98 -17.28 -2.24
N SER A 207 14.91 -17.71 -1.00
CA SER A 207 15.99 -17.50 -0.03
C SER A 207 17.06 -18.59 -0.07
N GLY A 208 16.83 -19.70 -0.80
CA GLY A 208 17.68 -20.88 -0.86
C GLY A 208 17.33 -21.95 0.17
N ALA A 209 16.24 -21.75 0.93
CA ALA A 209 15.75 -22.76 1.88
C ALA A 209 14.80 -23.75 1.20
N ASP A 210 14.57 -24.88 1.89
CA ASP A 210 13.59 -25.87 1.47
C ASP A 210 12.17 -25.25 1.47
N PRO A 211 11.43 -25.27 0.36
CA PRO A 211 10.05 -24.81 0.30
C PRO A 211 9.10 -25.57 1.23
N ASP A 212 9.39 -26.85 1.50
CA ASP A 212 8.58 -27.74 2.32
C ASP A 212 9.04 -27.81 3.79
N LEU A 213 9.85 -26.81 4.21
CA LEU A 213 10.29 -26.65 5.60
C LEU A 213 9.13 -26.57 6.61
N PHE A 214 7.99 -25.99 6.20
CA PHE A 214 6.75 -25.96 6.96
C PHE A 214 5.80 -27.03 6.44
N ASP A 215 5.22 -27.83 7.31
CA ASP A 215 4.15 -28.74 6.91
C ASP A 215 2.83 -27.98 6.62
N ASP A 216 1.87 -28.64 5.98
CA ASP A 216 0.59 -28.01 5.62
C ASP A 216 -0.22 -27.58 6.85
N ALA A 217 -0.12 -28.33 7.95
CA ALA A 217 -0.80 -27.97 9.19
C ALA A 217 -0.20 -26.72 9.84
N ALA A 218 1.14 -26.57 9.77
CA ALA A 218 1.83 -25.36 10.22
C ALA A 218 1.43 -24.13 9.39
N LEU A 219 1.37 -24.27 8.05
CA LEU A 219 0.96 -23.18 7.17
C LEU A 219 -0.51 -22.79 7.38
N ALA A 220 -1.41 -23.77 7.59
CA ALA A 220 -2.80 -23.52 7.96
C ALA A 220 -2.93 -22.80 9.32
N ALA A 221 -2.16 -23.24 10.33
CA ALA A 221 -2.13 -22.56 11.64
C ALA A 221 -1.60 -21.13 11.55
N ALA A 222 -0.55 -20.88 10.75
CA ALA A 222 -0.01 -19.55 10.52
C ALA A 222 -1.04 -18.64 9.83
N HIS A 223 -1.76 -19.15 8.82
CA HIS A 223 -2.82 -18.41 8.15
C HIS A 223 -3.98 -18.08 9.10
N GLY A 224 -4.49 -19.07 9.85
CA GLY A 224 -5.56 -18.87 10.82
C GLY A 224 -5.22 -17.80 11.87
N SER A 225 -3.94 -17.70 12.25
CA SER A 225 -3.47 -16.71 13.21
C SER A 225 -3.22 -15.32 12.62
N CYS A 226 -2.94 -15.20 11.32
CA CYS A 226 -2.60 -13.92 10.70
C CYS A 226 -3.81 -13.13 10.18
N GLY A 227 -4.97 -13.76 9.99
CA GLY A 227 -6.17 -13.11 9.48
C GLY A 227 -5.99 -12.42 8.12
N GLY A 228 -5.19 -12.99 7.22
CA GLY A 228 -4.87 -12.44 5.90
C GLY A 228 -3.81 -11.33 5.90
N SER A 229 -3.29 -10.93 7.06
CA SER A 229 -2.24 -9.92 7.18
C SER A 229 -0.86 -10.49 6.84
N ILE A 230 -0.27 -10.04 5.73
CA ILE A 230 1.07 -10.44 5.28
C ILE A 230 2.13 -10.06 6.33
N ARG A 231 1.99 -8.90 6.95
CA ARG A 231 2.92 -8.46 8.00
C ARG A 231 2.91 -9.43 9.19
N ARG A 232 1.72 -9.81 9.64
CA ARG A 232 1.56 -10.74 10.77
C ARG A 232 2.04 -12.14 10.39
N LEU A 233 1.72 -12.61 9.17
CA LEU A 233 2.23 -13.88 8.66
C LEU A 233 3.76 -13.91 8.64
N ASN A 234 4.41 -12.86 8.12
CA ASN A 234 5.87 -12.76 8.09
C ASN A 234 6.50 -12.79 9.50
N SER A 235 5.84 -12.15 10.47
CA SER A 235 6.30 -12.18 11.87
C SER A 235 6.18 -13.59 12.47
N ILE A 236 5.04 -14.25 12.27
CA ILE A 236 4.79 -15.62 12.77
C ILE A 236 5.81 -16.60 12.15
N VAL A 237 5.97 -16.57 10.83
CA VAL A 237 6.91 -17.45 10.12
C VAL A 237 8.35 -17.19 10.56
N THR A 238 8.75 -15.94 10.74
CA THR A 238 10.11 -15.60 11.22
C THR A 238 10.36 -16.11 12.64
N ASN A 239 9.39 -15.99 13.54
CA ASN A 239 9.51 -16.53 14.90
C ASN A 239 9.52 -18.05 14.91
N ALA A 240 8.66 -18.72 14.15
CA ALA A 240 8.64 -20.15 14.01
C ALA A 240 9.99 -20.71 13.50
N LEU A 241 10.60 -20.05 12.51
CA LEU A 241 11.96 -20.36 12.05
C LEU A 241 13.00 -20.18 13.14
N THR A 242 12.83 -19.19 14.01
CA THR A 242 13.76 -18.96 15.13
C THR A 242 13.63 -20.06 16.18
N ILE A 243 12.41 -20.44 16.56
CA ILE A 243 12.12 -21.53 17.49
C ILE A 243 12.66 -22.85 16.94
N GLY A 244 12.37 -23.19 15.68
CA GLY A 244 12.86 -24.40 15.04
C GLY A 244 14.38 -24.49 15.00
N ALA A 245 15.08 -23.38 14.71
CA ALA A 245 16.54 -23.34 14.76
C ALA A 245 17.11 -23.51 16.17
N GLN A 246 16.42 -23.01 17.21
CA GLN A 246 16.80 -23.23 18.60
C GLN A 246 16.64 -24.71 19.03
N GLN A 247 15.58 -25.34 18.57
CA GLN A 247 15.29 -26.77 18.79
C GLN A 247 16.06 -27.70 17.84
N LYS A 248 16.86 -27.14 16.92
CA LYS A 248 17.60 -27.88 15.89
C LYS A 248 16.68 -28.75 15.01
N SER A 249 15.46 -28.33 14.79
CA SER A 249 14.51 -29.03 13.94
C SER A 249 14.65 -28.59 12.48
N MET A 250 14.69 -29.55 11.57
CA MET A 250 14.69 -29.31 10.11
C MET A 250 13.29 -29.22 9.54
N HIS A 251 12.24 -29.38 10.36
CA HIS A 251 10.85 -29.23 9.97
C HIS A 251 10.13 -28.37 11.00
N ILE A 252 9.24 -27.50 10.52
CA ILE A 252 8.41 -26.62 11.35
C ILE A 252 6.99 -27.15 11.33
N ASP A 253 6.51 -27.58 12.49
CA ASP A 253 5.16 -28.08 12.69
C ASP A 253 4.19 -27.03 13.24
N ALA A 254 2.92 -27.43 13.36
CA ALA A 254 1.87 -26.56 13.84
C ALA A 254 2.04 -26.13 15.32
N GLU A 255 2.76 -26.90 16.14
CA GLU A 255 3.01 -26.57 17.54
C GLU A 255 4.03 -25.43 17.66
N MET A 256 5.11 -25.49 16.88
CA MET A 256 6.08 -24.39 16.78
C MET A 256 5.44 -23.09 16.29
N VAL A 257 4.51 -23.16 15.32
CA VAL A 257 3.77 -21.99 14.83
C VAL A 257 2.85 -21.43 15.91
N ARG A 258 2.17 -22.29 16.69
CA ARG A 258 1.34 -21.82 17.82
C ARG A 258 2.20 -21.12 18.88
N SER A 259 3.32 -21.72 19.28
CA SER A 259 4.26 -21.08 20.21
C SER A 259 4.77 -19.74 19.70
N ALA A 260 5.12 -19.65 18.40
CA ALA A 260 5.53 -18.40 17.77
C ALA A 260 4.42 -17.34 17.76
N THR A 261 3.16 -17.76 17.63
CA THR A 261 2.00 -16.87 17.67
C THR A 261 1.73 -16.36 19.09
N GLU A 262 1.85 -17.22 20.09
CA GLU A 262 1.68 -16.85 21.50
C GLU A 262 2.71 -15.82 21.93
N GLU A 263 3.98 -16.00 21.58
CA GLU A 263 5.03 -15.01 21.84
C GLU A 263 4.70 -13.63 21.25
N LEU A 264 4.12 -13.58 20.04
CA LEU A 264 3.71 -12.32 19.38
C LEU A 264 2.44 -11.71 19.98
N SER A 265 1.61 -12.47 20.65
CA SER A 265 0.36 -11.99 21.26
C SER A 265 0.55 -11.40 22.67
N LEU A 266 1.73 -11.54 23.26
CA LEU A 266 2.07 -10.97 24.57
C LEU A 266 2.31 -9.43 24.53
N PHE A 267 2.27 -8.84 23.35
CA PHE A 267 2.41 -7.39 23.09
C PHE A 267 1.24 -6.88 22.24
#